data_bf7e5d846fb30e7b6811e8d8e45de787
#
_entry.id   bf7e5d846fb30e7b6811e8d8e45de787
#
_cell.length_a   1.000
_cell.length_b   1.000
_cell.length_c   1.000
_cell.angle_alpha   90.00
_cell.angle_beta   90.00
_cell.angle_gamma   90.00
#
_symmetry.space_group_name_H-M   'P 1'
#
loop_
_entity.id
_entity.type
_entity.pdbx_description
1 polymer ?
#
loop_
_entity_poly.entity_id
_entity_poly.type
_entity_poly.pdbx_seq_one_letter_code
_entity_poly.pdbx_strand_id
1 'polypeptide(L)'
;DGEMDIHPEFQRVFRWSDAQKTRLIESIMLNIPIPSIFVSQNEQGVWDVIDGVQRLSTIFQFVGFFKDDAGVKLAPLKLLKTDYLPSFEDMLWDNKENPEKSFNKEQQLAFKRSRIDVIIVKKESDPNTKYELFQRLNTGGTSLSDQEVRNCLIIMTNRDFYSFLIGLSKNNDFNTCVNISNRKEDEQFKLELILRLLIAQYIDFNTLDRYLDLKELLDKETINLVNQIASETYEDIKIRFDKTFKILNEILEDDSFRKYSEDRHRGAFLVSAFQCIATGIFYNLDM
;
A
#
# COMPACT_ATOMS: atom_id res chain seq x y z
N ASP A 1 3.45 19.58 11.90
CA ASP A 1 4.75 20.05 12.40
C ASP A 1 5.96 19.29 11.79
N GLY A 2 5.73 18.27 10.94
CA GLY A 2 6.82 17.54 10.27
C GLY A 2 7.46 16.42 11.10
N GLU A 3 6.90 16.09 12.25
CA GLU A 3 7.40 15.05 13.15
C GLU A 3 6.87 13.65 12.81
N MET A 4 5.76 13.56 12.08
CA MET A 4 5.16 12.32 11.62
C MET A 4 4.81 12.43 10.15
N ASP A 5 5.32 11.50 9.35
CA ASP A 5 4.99 11.38 7.95
C ASP A 5 3.94 10.26 7.76
N ILE A 6 2.74 10.66 7.34
CA ILE A 6 1.71 9.75 6.87
C ILE A 6 1.83 9.75 5.37
N HIS A 7 2.66 8.85 4.86
CA HIS A 7 3.04 8.83 3.45
C HIS A 7 1.83 8.90 2.51
N PRO A 8 1.84 9.85 1.55
CA PRO A 8 0.84 9.92 0.48
C PRO A 8 0.74 8.62 -0.32
N GLU A 9 1.84 7.87 -0.43
CA GLU A 9 1.88 6.59 -1.13
C GLU A 9 0.98 5.53 -0.47
N PHE A 10 0.77 5.61 0.84
CA PHE A 10 -0.21 4.80 1.56
C PHE A 10 -1.64 5.35 1.43
N GLN A 11 -1.83 6.62 1.03
CA GLN A 11 -3.15 7.23 0.89
C GLN A 11 -3.95 6.60 -0.24
N ARG A 12 -3.30 6.05 -1.29
CA ARG A 12 -3.97 5.25 -2.33
C ARG A 12 -4.64 3.99 -1.77
N VAL A 13 -4.30 3.62 -0.55
CA VAL A 13 -4.81 2.47 0.19
C VAL A 13 -5.88 2.88 1.22
N PHE A 14 -6.39 4.13 1.18
CA PHE A 14 -7.49 4.55 2.05
C PHE A 14 -8.79 3.87 1.61
N ARG A 15 -8.94 2.61 2.03
CA ARG A 15 -10.00 1.70 1.59
C ARG A 15 -11.15 1.56 2.55
N TRP A 16 -11.04 2.15 3.72
CA TRP A 16 -12.11 2.04 4.69
C TRP A 16 -13.39 2.68 4.16
N SER A 17 -14.47 1.90 4.15
CA SER A 17 -15.79 2.43 3.89
C SER A 17 -16.17 3.44 4.98
N ASP A 18 -17.10 4.34 4.66
CA ASP A 18 -17.57 5.33 5.63
C ASP A 18 -18.18 4.65 6.88
N ALA A 19 -18.71 3.43 6.74
CA ALA A 19 -19.15 2.63 7.88
C ALA A 19 -17.99 2.20 8.79
N GLN A 20 -16.86 1.77 8.24
CA GLN A 20 -15.67 1.42 9.04
C GLN A 20 -15.07 2.66 9.71
N LYS A 21 -14.99 3.76 8.98
CA LYS A 21 -14.53 5.05 9.52
C LYS A 21 -15.43 5.52 10.67
N THR A 22 -16.74 5.45 10.49
CA THR A 22 -17.70 5.82 11.52
C THR A 22 -17.55 4.97 12.78
N ARG A 23 -17.38 3.66 12.62
CA ARG A 23 -17.14 2.75 13.77
C ARG A 23 -15.87 3.09 14.54
N LEU A 24 -14.80 3.54 13.86
CA LEU A 24 -13.60 4.02 14.55
C LEU A 24 -13.91 5.23 15.42
N ILE A 25 -14.60 6.25 14.84
CA ILE A 25 -14.98 7.46 15.60
C ILE A 25 -15.87 7.09 16.78
N GLU A 26 -16.84 6.20 16.58
CA GLU A 26 -17.69 5.67 17.66
C GLU A 26 -16.85 5.00 18.75
N SER A 27 -15.91 4.13 18.38
CA SER A 27 -15.04 3.44 19.33
C SER A 27 -14.21 4.43 20.16
N ILE A 28 -13.67 5.45 19.54
CA ILE A 28 -12.93 6.53 20.22
C ILE A 28 -13.83 7.25 21.23
N MET A 29 -15.04 7.60 20.83
CA MET A 29 -15.98 8.31 21.69
C MET A 29 -16.48 7.48 22.87
N LEU A 30 -16.57 6.17 22.70
CA LEU A 30 -16.94 5.21 23.73
C LEU A 30 -15.75 4.74 24.60
N ASN A 31 -14.53 5.26 24.34
CA ASN A 31 -13.29 4.79 24.97
C ASN A 31 -13.06 3.27 24.81
N ILE A 32 -13.55 2.69 23.72
CA ILE A 32 -13.23 1.31 23.36
C ILE A 32 -11.77 1.27 22.90
N PRO A 33 -10.94 0.35 23.45
CA PRO A 33 -9.55 0.24 23.03
C PRO A 33 -9.43 0.02 21.52
N ILE A 34 -8.66 0.85 20.88
CA ILE A 34 -8.30 0.70 19.44
C ILE A 34 -6.89 0.14 19.35
N PRO A 35 -6.57 -0.65 18.32
CA PRO A 35 -5.21 -1.15 18.10
C PRO A 35 -4.18 -0.02 18.04
N SER A 36 -2.99 -0.27 18.60
CA SER A 36 -1.87 0.68 18.58
C SER A 36 -1.46 1.03 17.16
N ILE A 37 -0.97 2.25 16.99
CA ILE A 37 -0.33 2.70 15.74
C ILE A 37 1.15 2.32 15.80
N PHE A 38 1.68 1.77 14.72
CA PHE A 38 3.09 1.43 14.62
C PHE A 38 3.80 2.43 13.71
N VAL A 39 4.90 2.95 14.20
CA VAL A 39 5.74 3.90 13.46
C VAL A 39 7.19 3.44 13.46
N SER A 40 7.92 3.72 12.38
CA SER A 40 9.37 3.58 12.31
C SER A 40 10.01 4.97 12.44
N GLN A 41 11.05 5.08 13.21
CA GLN A 41 11.82 6.32 13.29
C GLN A 41 12.92 6.31 12.22
N ASN A 42 12.92 7.32 11.35
CA ASN A 42 13.97 7.50 10.34
C ASN A 42 15.22 8.20 10.91
N GLU A 43 16.21 8.44 10.04
CA GLU A 43 17.49 9.06 10.44
C GLU A 43 17.36 10.50 10.97
N GLN A 44 16.33 11.20 10.51
CA GLN A 44 16.04 12.57 10.91
C GLN A 44 15.17 12.65 12.18
N GLY A 45 14.81 11.50 12.76
CA GLY A 45 13.94 11.42 13.93
C GLY A 45 12.45 11.51 13.62
N VAL A 46 12.07 11.62 12.35
CA VAL A 46 10.68 11.67 11.89
C VAL A 46 10.07 10.27 11.96
N TRP A 47 8.81 10.17 12.33
CA TRP A 47 8.07 8.92 12.44
C TRP A 47 7.35 8.61 11.13
N ASP A 48 7.72 7.52 10.50
CA ASP A 48 7.04 6.95 9.34
C ASP A 48 5.98 5.95 9.82
N VAL A 49 4.71 6.17 9.47
CA VAL A 49 3.62 5.28 9.91
C VAL A 49 3.69 3.96 9.16
N ILE A 50 3.85 2.87 9.90
CA ILE A 50 3.92 1.50 9.38
C ILE A 50 2.53 0.85 9.35
N ASP A 51 1.82 0.91 10.48
CA ASP A 51 0.44 0.44 10.61
C ASP A 51 -0.40 1.50 11.33
N GLY A 52 -1.68 1.57 10.95
CA GLY A 52 -2.62 2.55 11.49
C GLY A 52 -2.89 3.72 10.56
N VAL A 53 -2.39 3.69 9.31
CA VAL A 53 -2.67 4.73 8.29
C VAL A 53 -4.17 4.96 8.13
N GLN A 54 -4.96 3.89 8.02
CA GLN A 54 -6.43 3.99 7.89
C GLN A 54 -7.05 4.70 9.11
N ARG A 55 -6.57 4.39 10.31
CA ARG A 55 -7.03 5.01 11.57
C ARG A 55 -6.69 6.48 11.63
N LEU A 56 -5.43 6.83 11.37
CA LEU A 56 -4.98 8.23 11.36
C LEU A 56 -5.67 9.05 10.27
N SER A 57 -5.74 8.53 9.05
CA SER A 57 -6.40 9.19 7.93
C SER A 57 -7.88 9.44 8.22
N THR A 58 -8.57 8.48 8.87
CA THR A 58 -9.96 8.65 9.30
C THR A 58 -10.10 9.77 10.33
N ILE A 59 -9.23 9.80 11.34
CA ILE A 59 -9.21 10.85 12.36
C ILE A 59 -8.97 12.21 11.74
N PHE A 60 -7.97 12.32 10.84
CA PHE A 60 -7.67 13.59 10.17
C PHE A 60 -8.75 14.01 9.19
N GLN A 61 -9.38 13.07 8.47
CA GLN A 61 -10.52 13.38 7.62
C GLN A 61 -11.69 13.88 8.45
N PHE A 62 -12.01 13.24 9.56
CA PHE A 62 -13.09 13.64 10.45
C PHE A 62 -12.88 15.05 11.01
N VAL A 63 -11.67 15.34 11.49
CA VAL A 63 -11.32 16.67 12.05
C VAL A 63 -11.10 17.72 10.94
N GLY A 64 -11.03 17.32 9.67
CA GLY A 64 -10.91 18.22 8.52
C GLY A 64 -9.49 18.69 8.21
N PHE A 65 -8.47 17.91 8.60
CA PHE A 65 -7.05 18.19 8.30
C PHE A 65 -6.48 17.31 7.19
N PHE A 66 -7.22 16.29 6.75
CA PHE A 66 -6.71 15.35 5.75
C PHE A 66 -6.62 15.99 4.36
N LYS A 67 -5.48 15.82 3.70
CA LYS A 67 -5.21 16.30 2.34
C LYS A 67 -4.86 15.12 1.45
N ASP A 68 -5.23 15.21 0.18
CA ASP A 68 -4.80 14.26 -0.84
C ASP A 68 -3.35 14.53 -1.31
N ASP A 69 -2.86 13.71 -2.25
CA ASP A 69 -1.51 13.81 -2.83
C ASP A 69 -1.27 15.16 -3.53
N ALA A 70 -2.31 15.82 -3.99
CA ALA A 70 -2.25 17.16 -4.58
C ALA A 70 -2.29 18.29 -3.52
N GLY A 71 -2.36 17.93 -2.22
CA GLY A 71 -2.45 18.88 -1.12
C GLY A 71 -3.86 19.47 -0.93
N VAL A 72 -4.86 18.97 -1.66
CA VAL A 72 -6.25 19.41 -1.56
C VAL A 72 -6.93 18.74 -0.37
N LYS A 73 -7.60 19.50 0.46
CA LYS A 73 -8.37 18.95 1.59
C LYS A 73 -9.50 18.06 1.09
N LEU A 74 -9.59 16.86 1.61
CA LEU A 74 -10.73 15.99 1.39
C LEU A 74 -11.98 16.53 2.11
N ALA A 75 -13.15 16.16 1.57
CA ALA A 75 -14.42 16.45 2.24
C ALA A 75 -14.41 15.85 3.66
N PRO A 76 -14.90 16.60 4.67
CA PRO A 76 -15.01 16.09 6.03
C PRO A 76 -15.84 14.81 6.08
N LEU A 77 -15.40 13.85 6.91
CA LEU A 77 -16.16 12.61 7.10
C LEU A 77 -17.49 12.91 7.76
N LYS A 78 -18.59 12.57 7.06
CA LYS A 78 -19.94 12.57 7.61
C LYS A 78 -20.21 11.19 8.23
N LEU A 79 -20.54 11.16 9.52
CA LEU A 79 -20.78 9.93 10.24
C LEU A 79 -22.10 9.28 9.80
N LEU A 80 -22.10 7.97 9.75
CA LEU A 80 -23.28 7.16 9.51
C LEU A 80 -23.95 6.78 10.83
N LYS A 81 -25.15 6.25 10.74
CA LYS A 81 -25.85 5.66 11.88
C LYS A 81 -25.09 4.44 12.41
N THR A 82 -24.93 4.35 13.73
CA THR A 82 -24.35 3.20 14.42
C THR A 82 -25.31 2.67 15.48
N ASP A 83 -25.03 1.45 15.97
CA ASP A 83 -25.90 0.80 16.97
C ASP A 83 -25.75 1.41 18.35
N TYR A 84 -24.53 1.85 18.73
CA TYR A 84 -24.23 2.34 20.08
C TYR A 84 -24.40 3.85 20.21
N LEU A 85 -24.14 4.62 19.14
CA LEU A 85 -24.30 6.07 19.09
C LEU A 85 -25.15 6.48 17.89
N PRO A 86 -26.45 6.10 17.86
CA PRO A 86 -27.33 6.43 16.71
C PRO A 86 -27.48 7.92 16.47
N SER A 87 -27.26 8.75 17.52
CA SER A 87 -27.28 10.23 17.41
C SER A 87 -26.16 10.79 16.53
N PHE A 88 -25.15 9.99 16.18
CA PHE A 88 -24.04 10.42 15.32
C PHE A 88 -24.41 10.43 13.85
N GLU A 89 -25.59 9.94 13.49
CA GLU A 89 -26.07 9.97 12.10
C GLU A 89 -26.04 11.37 11.52
N ASP A 90 -25.34 11.53 10.39
CA ASP A 90 -25.10 12.78 9.67
C ASP A 90 -24.24 13.83 10.42
N MET A 91 -23.66 13.49 11.55
CA MET A 91 -22.78 14.41 12.27
C MET A 91 -21.45 14.63 11.54
N LEU A 92 -20.97 15.85 11.58
CA LEU A 92 -19.63 16.30 11.16
C LEU A 92 -18.86 16.82 12.37
N TRP A 93 -17.55 16.93 12.23
CA TRP A 93 -16.72 17.61 13.24
C TRP A 93 -17.13 19.07 13.45
N ASP A 94 -17.34 19.79 12.35
CA ASP A 94 -17.81 21.18 12.31
C ASP A 94 -18.69 21.36 11.07
N ASN A 95 -19.98 21.61 11.27
CA ASN A 95 -20.94 21.82 10.21
C ASN A 95 -21.49 23.26 10.30
N LYS A 96 -20.93 24.16 9.51
CA LYS A 96 -21.33 25.58 9.50
C LYS A 96 -22.73 25.80 8.97
N GLU A 97 -23.20 24.89 8.10
CA GLU A 97 -24.55 25.02 7.48
C GLU A 97 -25.63 24.48 8.40
N ASN A 98 -25.33 23.47 9.20
CA ASN A 98 -26.25 22.89 10.17
C ASN A 98 -25.53 22.61 11.50
N PRO A 99 -25.47 23.59 12.43
CA PRO A 99 -24.77 23.45 13.71
C PRO A 99 -25.30 22.30 14.60
N GLU A 100 -26.57 21.88 14.43
CA GLU A 100 -27.14 20.76 15.17
C GLU A 100 -26.55 19.42 14.75
N LYS A 101 -25.98 19.36 13.54
CA LYS A 101 -25.24 18.21 13.00
C LYS A 101 -23.73 18.37 13.14
N SER A 102 -23.27 19.14 14.13
CA SER A 102 -21.88 19.30 14.51
C SER A 102 -21.59 18.62 15.85
N PHE A 103 -20.38 18.10 16.01
CA PHE A 103 -19.88 17.76 17.35
C PHE A 103 -19.85 19.03 18.19
N ASN A 104 -20.50 18.98 19.36
CA ASN A 104 -20.44 20.07 20.31
C ASN A 104 -19.07 20.16 20.98
N LYS A 105 -18.82 21.25 21.73
CA LYS A 105 -17.51 21.48 22.38
C LYS A 105 -17.09 20.35 23.34
N GLU A 106 -18.03 19.76 24.05
CA GLU A 106 -17.77 18.66 24.98
C GLU A 106 -17.35 17.40 24.21
N GLN A 107 -18.07 17.04 23.15
CA GLN A 107 -17.73 15.92 22.27
C GLN A 107 -16.35 16.11 21.59
N GLN A 108 -16.10 17.31 21.08
CA GLN A 108 -14.80 17.64 20.48
C GLN A 108 -13.66 17.54 21.51
N LEU A 109 -13.91 17.97 22.74
CA LEU A 109 -12.91 17.89 23.81
C LEU A 109 -12.67 16.45 24.28
N ALA A 110 -13.73 15.64 24.39
CA ALA A 110 -13.64 14.22 24.69
C ALA A 110 -12.83 13.50 23.61
N PHE A 111 -13.12 13.73 22.33
CA PHE A 111 -12.39 13.17 21.21
C PHE A 111 -10.89 13.56 21.24
N LYS A 112 -10.57 14.85 21.41
CA LYS A 112 -9.17 15.34 21.48
C LYS A 112 -8.37 14.79 22.64
N ARG A 113 -9.02 14.36 23.71
CA ARG A 113 -8.38 13.78 24.91
C ARG A 113 -8.27 12.26 24.85
N SER A 114 -8.85 11.63 23.85
CA SER A 114 -8.76 10.19 23.66
C SER A 114 -7.32 9.78 23.40
N ARG A 115 -6.92 8.62 23.94
CA ARG A 115 -5.58 8.09 23.80
C ARG A 115 -5.51 7.12 22.65
N ILE A 116 -4.42 7.23 21.90
CA ILE A 116 -4.01 6.26 20.90
C ILE A 116 -2.59 5.85 21.25
N ASP A 117 -2.39 4.56 21.48
CA ASP A 117 -1.06 4.03 21.77
C ASP A 117 -0.23 4.01 20.48
N VAL A 118 1.01 4.50 20.58
CA VAL A 118 1.99 4.49 19.48
C VAL A 118 3.16 3.62 19.88
N ILE A 119 3.46 2.60 19.07
CA ILE A 119 4.62 1.74 19.25
C ILE A 119 5.68 2.17 18.24
N ILE A 120 6.86 2.56 18.74
CA ILE A 120 7.96 3.03 17.92
C ILE A 120 8.91 1.86 17.66
N VAL A 121 9.06 1.49 16.38
CA VAL A 121 10.07 0.54 15.92
C VAL A 121 11.35 1.33 15.66
N LYS A 122 12.38 1.07 16.46
CA LYS A 122 13.63 1.80 16.34
C LYS A 122 14.40 1.41 15.09
N LYS A 123 15.25 2.33 14.62
CA LYS A 123 16.09 2.18 13.43
C LYS A 123 17.04 0.98 13.52
N GLU A 124 17.57 0.69 14.71
CA GLU A 124 18.56 -0.36 14.94
C GLU A 124 18.02 -1.79 14.77
N SER A 125 16.70 -1.94 14.62
CA SER A 125 16.12 -3.25 14.34
C SER A 125 16.49 -3.68 12.92
N ASP A 126 16.99 -4.91 12.77
CA ASP A 126 17.31 -5.46 11.45
C ASP A 126 16.04 -5.63 10.59
N PRO A 127 16.16 -5.62 9.24
CA PRO A 127 15.01 -5.70 8.34
C PRO A 127 14.14 -6.95 8.55
N ASN A 128 14.74 -8.11 8.90
CA ASN A 128 13.99 -9.34 9.13
C ASN A 128 13.15 -9.24 10.40
N THR A 129 13.72 -8.69 11.47
CA THR A 129 12.99 -8.43 12.73
C THR A 129 11.83 -7.47 12.49
N LYS A 130 12.03 -6.41 11.71
CA LYS A 130 10.95 -5.48 11.31
C LYS A 130 9.84 -6.20 10.55
N TYR A 131 10.22 -7.07 9.63
CA TYR A 131 9.28 -7.86 8.84
C TYR A 131 8.44 -8.82 9.71
N GLU A 132 9.08 -9.63 10.55
CA GLU A 132 8.37 -10.55 11.44
C GLU A 132 7.43 -9.81 12.38
N LEU A 133 7.87 -8.69 12.95
CA LEU A 133 7.05 -7.85 13.80
C LEU A 133 5.80 -7.39 13.04
N PHE A 134 6.00 -6.90 11.83
CA PHE A 134 4.91 -6.39 11.01
C PHE A 134 3.91 -7.48 10.59
N GLN A 135 4.39 -8.65 10.20
CA GLN A 135 3.52 -9.80 9.91
C GLN A 135 2.66 -10.19 11.13
N ARG A 136 3.25 -10.25 12.31
CA ARG A 136 2.52 -10.59 13.55
C ARG A 136 1.47 -9.54 13.90
N LEU A 137 1.75 -8.27 13.66
CA LEU A 137 0.83 -7.17 13.93
C LEU A 137 -0.36 -7.13 12.97
N ASN A 138 -0.15 -7.53 11.73
CA ASN A 138 -1.19 -7.56 10.70
C ASN A 138 -2.29 -8.61 10.95
N THR A 139 -2.12 -9.48 11.95
CA THR A 139 -3.10 -10.55 12.26
C THR A 139 -4.30 -10.07 13.09
N GLY A 140 -4.32 -8.81 13.56
CA GLY A 140 -5.30 -8.32 14.55
C GLY A 140 -6.38 -7.35 14.05
N GLY A 141 -6.48 -7.08 12.73
CA GLY A 141 -7.43 -6.08 12.20
C GLY A 141 -7.86 -6.35 10.77
N THR A 142 -8.12 -5.29 9.99
CA THR A 142 -8.25 -5.41 8.53
C THR A 142 -6.87 -5.77 7.98
N SER A 143 -6.67 -7.04 7.66
CA SER A 143 -5.36 -7.54 7.23
C SER A 143 -4.91 -6.87 5.94
N LEU A 144 -3.67 -6.38 5.91
CA LEU A 144 -3.00 -5.99 4.68
C LEU A 144 -2.76 -7.21 3.81
N SER A 145 -2.75 -7.02 2.50
CA SER A 145 -2.28 -8.05 1.57
C SER A 145 -0.77 -8.29 1.78
N ASP A 146 -0.28 -9.45 1.33
CA ASP A 146 1.16 -9.75 1.41
C ASP A 146 2.01 -8.68 0.70
N GLN A 147 1.51 -8.11 -0.39
CA GLN A 147 2.22 -7.05 -1.10
C GLN A 147 2.22 -5.72 -0.35
N GLU A 148 1.16 -5.37 0.34
CA GLU A 148 1.14 -4.17 1.18
C GLU A 148 2.14 -4.29 2.33
N VAL A 149 2.28 -5.48 2.91
CA VAL A 149 3.32 -5.78 3.91
C VAL A 149 4.72 -5.58 3.32
N ARG A 150 4.99 -6.11 2.12
CA ARG A 150 6.26 -5.90 1.43
C ARG A 150 6.54 -4.44 1.11
N ASN A 151 5.52 -3.70 0.68
CA ASN A 151 5.65 -2.27 0.42
C ASN A 151 6.10 -1.49 1.66
N CYS A 152 5.54 -1.81 2.82
CA CYS A 152 5.97 -1.19 4.08
C CYS A 152 7.45 -1.46 4.37
N LEU A 153 7.91 -2.71 4.15
CA LEU A 153 9.32 -3.05 4.32
C LEU A 153 10.24 -2.30 3.37
N ILE A 154 9.85 -2.22 2.10
CA ILE A 154 10.62 -1.51 1.08
C ILE A 154 10.79 -0.06 1.49
N ILE A 155 9.70 0.62 1.90
CA ILE A 155 9.74 2.01 2.32
C ILE A 155 10.65 2.21 3.54
N MET A 156 10.56 1.32 4.52
CA MET A 156 11.40 1.39 5.73
C MET A 156 12.89 1.15 5.44
N THR A 157 13.21 0.43 4.36
CA THR A 157 14.58 0.05 4.01
C THR A 157 15.17 1.01 2.98
N ASN A 158 14.43 1.31 1.92
CA ASN A 158 14.88 2.16 0.81
C ASN A 158 13.67 2.84 0.14
N ARG A 159 13.41 4.08 0.53
CA ARG A 159 12.30 4.87 0.02
C ARG A 159 12.44 5.20 -1.47
N ASP A 160 13.67 5.43 -1.94
CA ASP A 160 13.92 5.75 -3.34
C ASP A 160 13.58 4.55 -4.24
N PHE A 161 13.89 3.34 -3.78
CA PHE A 161 13.48 2.12 -4.48
C PHE A 161 11.96 1.95 -4.53
N TYR A 162 11.24 2.27 -3.45
CA TYR A 162 9.79 2.28 -3.47
C TYR A 162 9.23 3.28 -4.49
N SER A 163 9.74 4.51 -4.48
CA SER A 163 9.35 5.56 -5.43
C SER A 163 9.63 5.14 -6.87
N PHE A 164 10.74 4.44 -7.11
CA PHE A 164 11.07 3.85 -8.40
C PHE A 164 10.04 2.79 -8.83
N LEU A 165 9.66 1.86 -7.96
CA LEU A 165 8.61 0.86 -8.25
C LEU A 165 7.26 1.51 -8.58
N ILE A 166 6.87 2.54 -7.84
CA ILE A 166 5.67 3.35 -8.13
C ILE A 166 5.79 4.03 -9.50
N GLY A 167 6.98 4.50 -9.88
CA GLY A 167 7.25 5.04 -11.21
C GLY A 167 6.99 4.02 -12.31
N LEU A 168 7.51 2.80 -12.17
CA LEU A 168 7.28 1.71 -13.12
C LEU A 168 5.80 1.33 -13.22
N SER A 169 5.08 1.29 -12.11
CA SER A 169 3.65 0.93 -12.08
C SER A 169 2.74 1.93 -12.81
N LYS A 170 3.23 3.14 -13.08
CA LYS A 170 2.50 4.18 -13.83
C LYS A 170 2.72 4.10 -15.35
N ASN A 171 3.58 3.20 -15.83
CA ASN A 171 3.81 3.01 -17.27
C ASN A 171 2.51 2.59 -17.97
N ASN A 172 2.16 3.29 -19.06
CA ASN A 172 0.89 3.09 -19.75
C ASN A 172 0.83 1.73 -20.46
N ASP A 173 1.93 1.31 -21.11
CA ASP A 173 1.99 0.03 -21.82
C ASP A 173 1.85 -1.14 -20.82
N PHE A 174 2.54 -1.06 -19.66
CA PHE A 174 2.37 -2.02 -18.58
C PHE A 174 0.91 -2.07 -18.11
N ASN A 175 0.27 -0.93 -17.92
CA ASN A 175 -1.12 -0.87 -17.45
C ASN A 175 -2.12 -1.40 -18.49
N THR A 176 -1.85 -1.27 -19.77
CA THR A 176 -2.64 -1.89 -20.84
C THR A 176 -2.48 -3.41 -20.83
N CYS A 177 -1.25 -3.90 -20.80
CA CYS A 177 -0.97 -5.34 -20.79
C CYS A 177 -1.44 -6.07 -19.53
N VAL A 178 -1.42 -5.39 -18.38
CA VAL A 178 -1.77 -5.96 -17.06
C VAL A 178 -3.17 -5.52 -16.65
N ASN A 179 -4.17 -6.11 -17.32
CA ASN A 179 -5.58 -5.88 -17.01
C ASN A 179 -6.04 -6.83 -15.89
N ILE A 180 -6.07 -6.34 -14.65
CA ILE A 180 -6.46 -7.07 -13.45
C ILE A 180 -7.74 -6.50 -12.84
N SER A 181 -8.39 -7.26 -11.95
CA SER A 181 -9.59 -6.79 -11.26
C SER A 181 -9.29 -5.64 -10.28
N ASN A 182 -10.28 -4.77 -10.05
CA ASN A 182 -10.17 -3.68 -9.07
C ASN A 182 -9.69 -4.16 -7.70
N ARG A 183 -10.18 -5.32 -7.24
CA ARG A 183 -9.72 -5.92 -5.98
C ARG A 183 -8.20 -6.16 -5.97
N LYS A 184 -7.63 -6.70 -7.05
CA LYS A 184 -6.19 -6.92 -7.16
C LYS A 184 -5.41 -5.62 -7.28
N GLU A 185 -5.96 -4.61 -7.96
CA GLU A 185 -5.37 -3.27 -7.96
C GLU A 185 -5.33 -2.69 -6.55
N ASP A 186 -6.43 -2.84 -5.85
CA ASP A 186 -6.52 -2.45 -4.45
C ASP A 186 -5.52 -3.18 -3.55
N GLU A 187 -5.23 -4.43 -3.76
CA GLU A 187 -4.23 -5.23 -3.06
C GLU A 187 -2.79 -4.92 -3.51
N GLN A 188 -2.56 -3.88 -4.32
CA GLN A 188 -1.26 -3.48 -4.88
C GLN A 188 -0.57 -4.59 -5.72
N PHE A 189 -1.35 -5.45 -6.35
CA PHE A 189 -0.83 -6.61 -7.07
C PHE A 189 0.05 -6.24 -8.28
N LYS A 190 -0.12 -5.05 -8.88
CA LYS A 190 0.78 -4.55 -9.92
C LYS A 190 2.21 -4.36 -9.42
N LEU A 191 2.39 -3.89 -8.19
CA LEU A 191 3.72 -3.80 -7.57
C LEU A 191 4.32 -5.17 -7.29
N GLU A 192 3.49 -6.15 -6.90
CA GLU A 192 3.95 -7.52 -6.75
C GLU A 192 4.45 -8.09 -8.08
N LEU A 193 3.74 -7.86 -9.19
CA LEU A 193 4.17 -8.31 -10.50
C LEU A 193 5.51 -7.69 -10.92
N ILE A 194 5.71 -6.39 -10.66
CA ILE A 194 6.98 -5.71 -10.92
C ILE A 194 8.10 -6.32 -10.05
N LEU A 195 7.85 -6.54 -8.76
CA LEU A 195 8.83 -7.21 -7.87
C LEU A 195 9.19 -8.61 -8.36
N ARG A 196 8.20 -9.41 -8.77
CA ARG A 196 8.44 -10.75 -9.34
C ARG A 196 9.34 -10.69 -10.57
N LEU A 197 9.12 -9.71 -11.45
CA LEU A 197 9.93 -9.47 -12.64
C LEU A 197 11.38 -9.14 -12.26
N LEU A 198 11.57 -8.23 -11.31
CA LEU A 198 12.89 -7.80 -10.87
C LEU A 198 13.62 -8.92 -10.10
N ILE A 199 12.93 -9.60 -9.18
CA ILE A 199 13.51 -10.73 -8.43
C ILE A 199 14.00 -11.80 -9.40
N ALA A 200 13.21 -12.16 -10.42
CA ALA A 200 13.59 -13.16 -11.40
C ALA A 200 14.88 -12.81 -12.18
N GLN A 201 15.23 -11.54 -12.27
CA GLN A 201 16.49 -11.09 -12.89
C GLN A 201 17.71 -11.34 -12.02
N TYR A 202 17.57 -11.25 -10.71
CA TYR A 202 18.68 -11.27 -9.75
C TYR A 202 18.80 -12.55 -8.94
N ILE A 203 17.75 -13.37 -8.91
CA ILE A 203 17.76 -14.61 -8.13
C ILE A 203 18.63 -15.67 -8.77
N ASP A 204 19.40 -16.39 -7.94
CA ASP A 204 20.03 -17.62 -8.36
C ASP A 204 19.00 -18.77 -8.35
N PHE A 205 18.56 -19.20 -9.53
CA PHE A 205 17.59 -20.29 -9.70
C PHE A 205 18.00 -21.61 -9.04
N ASN A 206 19.28 -21.83 -8.79
CA ASN A 206 19.76 -23.02 -8.06
C ASN A 206 19.44 -22.95 -6.55
N THR A 207 18.94 -21.83 -6.07
CA THR A 207 18.61 -21.66 -4.65
C THR A 207 17.10 -21.75 -4.36
N LEU A 208 16.26 -22.02 -5.35
CA LEU A 208 14.80 -22.05 -5.19
C LEU A 208 14.33 -23.09 -4.17
N ASP A 209 15.02 -24.23 -4.04
CA ASP A 209 14.69 -25.29 -3.07
C ASP A 209 14.77 -24.83 -1.60
N ARG A 210 15.34 -23.65 -1.34
CA ARG A 210 15.48 -23.07 0.01
C ARG A 210 14.19 -22.44 0.51
N TYR A 211 13.21 -22.24 -0.35
CA TYR A 211 11.96 -21.57 -0.02
C TYR A 211 10.82 -22.60 0.06
N LEU A 212 9.99 -22.48 1.11
CA LEU A 212 8.83 -23.35 1.32
C LEU A 212 7.73 -23.07 0.31
N ASP A 213 7.55 -21.80 -0.04
CA ASP A 213 6.54 -21.36 -0.98
C ASP A 213 6.91 -20.02 -1.66
N LEU A 214 6.06 -19.58 -2.57
CA LEU A 214 6.27 -18.33 -3.32
C LEU A 214 6.22 -17.09 -2.41
N LYS A 215 5.44 -17.11 -1.34
CA LYS A 215 5.35 -15.99 -0.41
C LYS A 215 6.68 -15.79 0.30
N GLU A 216 7.24 -16.85 0.87
CA GLU A 216 8.54 -16.81 1.54
C GLU A 216 9.65 -16.34 0.59
N LEU A 217 9.63 -16.85 -0.66
CA LEU A 217 10.57 -16.42 -1.69
C LEU A 217 10.46 -14.91 -1.93
N LEU A 218 9.25 -14.40 -2.21
CA LEU A 218 9.05 -12.98 -2.48
C LEU A 218 9.43 -12.10 -1.29
N ASP A 219 9.12 -12.53 -0.07
CA ASP A 219 9.41 -11.79 1.14
C ASP A 219 10.93 -11.64 1.37
N LYS A 220 11.67 -12.74 1.28
CA LYS A 220 13.13 -12.75 1.46
C LYS A 220 13.86 -12.07 0.30
N GLU A 221 13.46 -12.38 -0.92
CA GLU A 221 14.16 -11.84 -2.09
C GLU A 221 13.84 -10.35 -2.31
N THR A 222 12.68 -9.85 -1.85
CA THR A 222 12.43 -8.40 -1.82
C THR A 222 13.44 -7.68 -0.94
N ILE A 223 13.75 -8.19 0.25
CA ILE A 223 14.74 -7.60 1.15
C ILE A 223 16.14 -7.63 0.52
N ASN A 224 16.52 -8.76 -0.07
CA ASN A 224 17.79 -8.90 -0.77
C ASN A 224 17.89 -7.90 -1.93
N LEU A 225 16.86 -7.81 -2.75
CA LEU A 225 16.78 -6.91 -3.89
C LEU A 225 16.96 -5.44 -3.47
N VAL A 226 16.22 -5.00 -2.45
CA VAL A 226 16.27 -3.62 -1.93
C VAL A 226 17.67 -3.24 -1.42
N ASN A 227 18.40 -4.21 -0.85
CA ASN A 227 19.74 -3.97 -0.33
C ASN A 227 20.83 -4.05 -1.41
N GLN A 228 20.58 -4.73 -2.53
CA GLN A 228 21.58 -4.99 -3.58
C GLN A 228 21.49 -4.04 -4.76
N ILE A 229 20.29 -3.57 -5.08
CA ILE A 229 20.10 -2.67 -6.22
C ILE A 229 20.63 -1.27 -5.88
N ALA A 230 21.67 -0.86 -6.59
CA ALA A 230 22.15 0.50 -6.54
C ALA A 230 21.22 1.44 -7.35
N SER A 231 21.06 2.68 -6.89
CA SER A 231 20.20 3.68 -7.54
C SER A 231 20.64 4.00 -8.98
N GLU A 232 21.92 3.83 -9.29
CA GLU A 232 22.49 4.04 -10.62
C GLU A 232 21.94 3.05 -11.66
N THR A 233 21.40 1.91 -11.22
CA THR A 233 20.81 0.90 -12.12
C THR A 233 19.32 1.15 -12.42
N TYR A 234 18.66 2.09 -11.76
CA TYR A 234 17.22 2.33 -11.91
C TYR A 234 16.85 2.76 -13.34
N GLU A 235 17.68 3.59 -13.97
CA GLU A 235 17.43 4.05 -15.33
C GLU A 235 17.53 2.89 -16.34
N ASP A 236 18.53 2.02 -16.20
CA ASP A 236 18.69 0.85 -17.06
C ASP A 236 17.51 -0.13 -16.92
N ILE A 237 17.08 -0.38 -15.69
CA ILE A 237 15.91 -1.21 -15.41
C ILE A 237 14.67 -0.59 -16.04
N LYS A 238 14.49 0.74 -15.91
CA LYS A 238 13.36 1.46 -16.45
C LYS A 238 13.33 1.37 -17.98
N ILE A 239 14.45 1.60 -18.66
CA ILE A 239 14.56 1.50 -20.13
C ILE A 239 14.16 0.10 -20.60
N ARG A 240 14.66 -0.94 -19.92
CA ARG A 240 14.33 -2.33 -20.25
C ARG A 240 12.86 -2.65 -19.98
N PHE A 241 12.31 -2.15 -18.88
CA PHE A 241 10.90 -2.27 -18.53
C PHE A 241 10.00 -1.62 -19.58
N ASP A 242 10.30 -0.39 -19.95
CA ASP A 242 9.55 0.37 -20.95
C ASP A 242 9.58 -0.33 -22.32
N LYS A 243 10.76 -0.82 -22.77
CA LYS A 243 10.88 -1.61 -24.01
C LYS A 243 10.08 -2.91 -23.96
N THR A 244 10.14 -3.64 -22.84
CA THR A 244 9.41 -4.90 -22.65
C THR A 244 7.91 -4.71 -22.85
N PHE A 245 7.34 -3.76 -22.12
CA PHE A 245 5.89 -3.55 -22.14
C PHE A 245 5.43 -2.84 -23.41
N LYS A 246 6.27 -2.01 -24.03
CA LYS A 246 6.00 -1.45 -25.35
C LYS A 246 5.85 -2.54 -26.41
N ILE A 247 6.77 -3.50 -26.48
CA ILE A 247 6.69 -4.64 -27.42
C ILE A 247 5.40 -5.45 -27.18
N LEU A 248 5.11 -5.75 -25.93
CA LEU A 248 3.91 -6.53 -25.56
C LEU A 248 2.62 -5.77 -25.93
N ASN A 249 2.56 -4.48 -25.65
CA ASN A 249 1.41 -3.65 -25.98
C ASN A 249 1.21 -3.50 -27.50
N GLU A 250 2.27 -3.29 -28.26
CA GLU A 250 2.20 -3.18 -29.73
C GLU A 250 1.71 -4.47 -30.42
N ILE A 251 1.93 -5.65 -29.81
CA ILE A 251 1.60 -6.95 -30.44
C ILE A 251 0.30 -7.53 -29.90
N LEU A 252 0.05 -7.44 -28.59
CA LEU A 252 -1.00 -8.19 -27.92
C LEU A 252 -1.94 -7.32 -27.07
N GLU A 253 -1.60 -6.05 -26.83
CA GLU A 253 -2.38 -5.13 -26.00
C GLU A 253 -2.82 -5.78 -24.67
N ASP A 254 -4.11 -5.72 -24.33
CA ASP A 254 -4.70 -6.31 -23.10
C ASP A 254 -4.81 -7.86 -23.16
N ASP A 255 -4.51 -8.47 -24.29
CA ASP A 255 -4.45 -9.92 -24.47
C ASP A 255 -3.08 -10.53 -24.09
N SER A 256 -2.07 -9.71 -23.78
CA SER A 256 -0.66 -10.08 -23.54
C SER A 256 -0.49 -11.28 -22.59
N PHE A 257 -1.37 -11.42 -21.61
CA PHE A 257 -1.26 -12.45 -20.58
C PHE A 257 -2.55 -13.27 -20.40
N ARG A 258 -3.38 -13.38 -21.46
CA ARG A 258 -4.56 -14.22 -21.48
C ARG A 258 -4.26 -15.59 -22.09
N LYS A 259 -5.09 -16.56 -21.76
CA LYS A 259 -4.97 -17.88 -22.39
C LYS A 259 -5.32 -17.81 -23.87
N TYR A 260 -4.41 -18.29 -24.71
CA TYR A 260 -4.69 -18.52 -26.13
C TYR A 260 -5.34 -19.89 -26.33
N SER A 261 -6.52 -19.94 -26.94
CA SER A 261 -7.26 -21.18 -27.23
C SER A 261 -8.27 -20.96 -28.34
N GLU A 262 -8.36 -21.90 -29.28
CA GLU A 262 -9.31 -21.83 -30.40
C GLU A 262 -9.16 -20.52 -31.20
N ASP A 263 -7.90 -20.22 -31.61
CA ASP A 263 -7.50 -19.09 -32.44
C ASP A 263 -7.84 -17.70 -31.86
N ARG A 264 -8.01 -17.59 -30.53
CA ARG A 264 -8.20 -16.31 -29.85
C ARG A 264 -7.71 -16.31 -28.41
N HIS A 265 -7.42 -15.13 -27.89
CA HIS A 265 -7.18 -14.92 -26.47
C HIS A 265 -8.49 -14.89 -25.70
N ARG A 266 -8.53 -15.53 -24.50
CA ARG A 266 -9.74 -15.64 -23.69
C ARG A 266 -9.41 -15.63 -22.20
N GLY A 267 -10.40 -15.19 -21.42
CA GLY A 267 -10.37 -15.30 -19.97
C GLY A 267 -9.63 -14.17 -19.28
N ALA A 268 -9.34 -14.39 -18.00
CA ALA A 268 -8.69 -13.42 -17.15
C ALA A 268 -7.17 -13.42 -17.34
N PHE A 269 -6.52 -12.38 -16.83
CA PHE A 269 -5.08 -12.29 -16.70
C PHE A 269 -4.48 -13.51 -15.99
N LEU A 270 -3.45 -14.11 -16.59
CA LEU A 270 -2.72 -15.26 -16.06
C LEU A 270 -1.35 -14.85 -15.54
N VAL A 271 -1.15 -14.99 -14.23
CA VAL A 271 0.12 -14.68 -13.57
C VAL A 271 1.27 -15.52 -14.12
N SER A 272 1.02 -16.79 -14.43
CA SER A 272 2.02 -17.69 -15.01
C SER A 272 2.47 -17.24 -16.40
N ALA A 273 1.53 -16.74 -17.23
CA ALA A 273 1.86 -16.17 -18.55
C ALA A 273 2.72 -14.91 -18.38
N PHE A 274 2.36 -14.02 -17.45
CA PHE A 274 3.17 -12.85 -17.12
C PHE A 274 4.60 -13.26 -16.71
N GLN A 275 4.72 -14.18 -15.76
CA GLN A 275 6.03 -14.63 -15.27
C GLN A 275 6.91 -15.24 -16.37
N CYS A 276 6.34 -16.00 -17.29
CA CYS A 276 7.11 -16.59 -18.38
C CYS A 276 7.44 -15.57 -19.48
N ILE A 277 6.44 -14.84 -19.97
CA ILE A 277 6.56 -14.00 -21.16
C ILE A 277 7.27 -12.69 -20.82
N ALA A 278 6.76 -11.94 -19.84
CA ALA A 278 7.36 -10.64 -19.50
C ALA A 278 8.78 -10.80 -18.97
N THR A 279 9.02 -11.79 -18.08
CA THR A 279 10.37 -12.07 -17.56
C THR A 279 11.31 -12.55 -18.67
N GLY A 280 10.83 -13.41 -19.57
CA GLY A 280 11.62 -13.87 -20.71
C GLY A 280 12.05 -12.74 -21.65
N ILE A 281 11.15 -11.84 -21.98
CA ILE A 281 11.46 -10.66 -22.82
C ILE A 281 12.40 -9.74 -22.05
N PHE A 282 12.05 -9.35 -20.83
CA PHE A 282 12.84 -8.42 -20.00
C PHE A 282 14.28 -8.90 -19.80
N TYR A 283 14.48 -10.21 -19.59
CA TYR A 283 15.80 -10.80 -19.38
C TYR A 283 16.67 -10.81 -20.66
N ASN A 284 16.03 -11.03 -21.83
CA ASN A 284 16.74 -11.20 -23.10
C ASN A 284 16.78 -9.93 -23.98
N LEU A 285 16.21 -8.81 -23.51
CA LEU A 285 16.35 -7.54 -24.21
C LEU A 285 17.77 -7.00 -24.05
N ASP A 286 18.49 -6.92 -25.14
CA ASP A 286 19.73 -6.14 -25.20
C ASP A 286 19.42 -4.66 -25.00
N MET A 287 20.21 -3.99 -24.18
CA MET A 287 20.08 -2.56 -23.93
C MET A 287 20.51 -1.69 -25.11
#